data_9fc0d3331cf2ca8dc9a986b750a32374
#
_entry.id   9fc0d3331cf2ca8dc9a986b750a32374
#
_cell.length_a   1.000
_cell.length_b   1.000
_cell.length_c   1.000
_cell.angle_alpha   90.00
_cell.angle_beta   90.00
_cell.angle_gamma   90.00
#
_symmetry.space_group_name_H-M   'P 1'
#
loop_
_entity.id
_entity.type
_entity.pdbx_description
1 polymer ?
#
loop_
_entity_poly.entity_id
_entity_poly.type
_entity_poly.pdbx_seq_one_letter_code
_entity_poly.pdbx_strand_id
1 'polypeptide(L)'
;PGAHELTFISDNSYPDMPKDAICYSSAATDETQTNWNGIVGELVMYTKPQSFISGLYVYPRVKFENNRNKINSAEDFVLEVCVETELADKSGYRLVLSSDALNEDISVEVPAGKEGKIRFSDLQPAGNVKLWDEACGILYDMTAKLYTNGSMQCTDEHTVRFGIRDFGDDGNGRLALNGRTIFLRSEANCAEFPETGHAPMTVAEWREILLRYRSYGINCVRFHSHCAPEEAFTAADELGMLLQPELSNWNPKDAFETDAGYEYYKTELVGIIRTLANHPSFVMLTLGNELQTKELGRARMNSLVR
;
A
#
# COMPACT_ATOMS: atom_id res chain seq x y z
N PRO A 1 18.77 -18.57 24.69
CA PRO A 1 18.24 -19.89 24.49
C PRO A 1 17.45 -20.31 25.74
N GLY A 2 16.15 -20.63 25.59
CA GLY A 2 15.24 -21.00 26.65
C GLY A 2 13.80 -21.06 26.13
N ALA A 3 12.87 -21.54 26.94
CA ALA A 3 11.45 -21.45 26.67
C ALA A 3 10.99 -20.02 26.96
N HIS A 4 10.25 -19.45 26.04
CA HIS A 4 9.64 -18.11 26.17
C HIS A 4 8.14 -18.28 26.03
N GLU A 5 7.38 -17.48 26.77
CA GLU A 5 5.93 -17.40 26.66
C GLU A 5 5.56 -16.04 26.05
N LEU A 6 4.65 -16.07 25.09
CA LEU A 6 4.10 -14.89 24.47
C LEU A 6 2.58 -14.88 24.70
N THR A 7 2.08 -13.89 25.41
CA THR A 7 0.66 -13.74 25.74
C THR A 7 0.06 -12.59 24.93
N PHE A 8 -1.04 -12.87 24.25
CA PHE A 8 -1.85 -11.85 23.53
C PHE A 8 -3.14 -11.59 24.28
N ILE A 9 -3.47 -10.31 24.44
CA ILE A 9 -4.75 -9.87 24.99
C ILE A 9 -5.48 -9.15 23.88
N SER A 10 -6.65 -9.66 23.49
CA SER A 10 -7.54 -9.00 22.55
C SER A 10 -8.64 -8.26 23.32
N ASP A 11 -8.72 -6.94 23.10
CA ASP A 11 -9.69 -6.06 23.77
C ASP A 11 -10.42 -5.21 22.71
N ASN A 12 -11.70 -5.50 22.49
CA ASN A 12 -12.58 -4.77 21.59
C ASN A 12 -13.45 -3.72 22.30
N SER A 13 -13.05 -3.27 23.48
CA SER A 13 -13.65 -2.09 24.14
C SER A 13 -13.15 -0.77 23.56
N TYR A 14 -12.13 -0.84 22.66
CA TYR A 14 -11.53 0.28 21.96
C TYR A 14 -10.96 1.37 22.90
N PRO A 15 -10.10 1.03 23.86
CA PRO A 15 -9.51 2.01 24.76
C PRO A 15 -8.69 3.04 23.96
N ASP A 16 -8.89 4.33 24.27
CA ASP A 16 -8.18 5.47 23.65
C ASP A 16 -8.31 5.61 22.12
N MET A 17 -9.33 4.99 21.52
CA MET A 17 -9.59 5.01 20.08
C MET A 17 -10.94 5.71 19.78
N PRO A 18 -11.16 6.23 18.58
CA PRO A 18 -12.43 6.82 18.16
C PRO A 18 -13.50 5.74 17.98
N LYS A 19 -13.96 5.17 19.09
CA LYS A 19 -14.85 3.99 19.14
C LYS A 19 -16.06 4.10 18.21
N ASP A 20 -16.78 5.21 18.28
CA ASP A 20 -18.00 5.37 17.49
C ASP A 20 -17.71 5.30 15.98
N ALA A 21 -16.60 5.92 15.54
CA ALA A 21 -16.20 5.90 14.15
C ALA A 21 -15.82 4.48 13.67
N ILE A 22 -15.09 3.74 14.50
CA ILE A 22 -14.63 2.37 14.20
C ILE A 22 -15.84 1.41 14.23
N CYS A 23 -16.69 1.48 15.23
CA CYS A 23 -17.85 0.60 15.39
C CYS A 23 -18.91 0.79 14.29
N TYR A 24 -18.93 1.95 13.61
CA TYR A 24 -19.76 2.15 12.42
C TYR A 24 -19.10 1.73 11.12
N SER A 25 -17.80 1.40 11.15
CA SER A 25 -17.10 0.95 9.95
C SER A 25 -17.42 -0.50 9.58
N SER A 26 -17.26 -0.88 8.32
CA SER A 26 -17.48 -2.26 7.88
C SER A 26 -16.51 -3.27 8.50
N ALA A 27 -15.40 -2.83 9.07
CA ALA A 27 -14.42 -3.71 9.70
C ALA A 27 -14.79 -4.14 11.13
N ALA A 28 -15.66 -3.38 11.84
CA ALA A 28 -15.87 -3.61 13.27
C ALA A 28 -17.30 -3.33 13.74
N THR A 29 -18.27 -3.20 12.85
CA THR A 29 -19.63 -2.83 13.21
C THR A 29 -20.54 -4.04 13.52
N ASP A 30 -21.44 -3.86 14.47
CA ASP A 30 -22.56 -4.77 14.71
C ASP A 30 -23.68 -4.66 13.64
N GLU A 31 -23.61 -3.65 12.78
CA GLU A 31 -24.59 -3.43 11.71
C GLU A 31 -24.28 -4.21 10.44
N THR A 32 -23.03 -4.64 10.25
CA THR A 32 -22.67 -5.61 9.23
C THR A 32 -22.72 -7.04 9.80
N GLN A 33 -22.62 -8.03 8.94
CA GLN A 33 -22.95 -9.41 9.32
C GLN A 33 -21.95 -10.07 10.25
N THR A 34 -20.74 -9.50 10.41
CA THR A 34 -19.66 -10.14 11.16
C THR A 34 -18.88 -9.12 11.96
N ASN A 35 -18.96 -9.25 13.27
CA ASN A 35 -18.10 -8.50 14.18
C ASN A 35 -16.92 -9.39 14.58
N TRP A 36 -15.70 -9.02 14.17
CA TRP A 36 -14.53 -9.83 14.43
C TRP A 36 -13.83 -9.41 15.71
N ASN A 37 -13.27 -10.40 16.39
CA ASN A 37 -12.48 -10.18 17.59
C ASN A 37 -11.30 -11.13 17.61
N GLY A 38 -10.13 -10.64 18.01
CA GLY A 38 -8.90 -11.41 18.08
C GLY A 38 -8.02 -11.27 16.85
N ILE A 39 -7.02 -12.13 16.74
CA ILE A 39 -6.05 -12.15 15.66
C ILE A 39 -6.61 -13.01 14.53
N VAL A 40 -6.79 -12.40 13.36
CA VAL A 40 -7.21 -13.07 12.12
C VAL A 40 -6.07 -12.95 11.14
N GLY A 41 -5.54 -14.02 10.64
CA GLY A 41 -4.40 -14.01 9.73
C GLY A 41 -3.12 -14.53 10.35
N GLU A 42 -2.00 -14.30 9.69
CA GLU A 42 -0.71 -14.84 10.11
C GLU A 42 -0.14 -14.11 11.33
N LEU A 43 0.49 -14.89 12.21
CA LEU A 43 1.30 -14.38 13.29
C LEU A 43 2.75 -14.83 13.06
N VAL A 44 3.60 -13.91 12.65
CA VAL A 44 4.97 -14.20 12.26
C VAL A 44 5.96 -13.54 13.19
N MET A 45 6.98 -14.30 13.62
CA MET A 45 8.14 -13.79 14.31
C MET A 45 9.37 -13.94 13.40
N TYR A 46 10.07 -12.86 13.18
CA TYR A 46 11.32 -12.87 12.43
C TYR A 46 12.40 -12.06 13.15
N THR A 47 13.65 -12.38 12.86
CA THR A 47 14.82 -11.65 13.37
C THR A 47 15.38 -10.76 12.28
N LYS A 48 15.87 -9.59 12.67
CA LYS A 48 16.61 -8.69 11.78
C LYS A 48 18.04 -8.53 12.26
N PRO A 49 19.02 -8.29 11.36
CA PRO A 49 20.34 -7.86 11.77
C PRO A 49 20.26 -6.48 12.47
N GLN A 50 21.32 -6.09 13.16
CA GLN A 50 21.36 -4.79 13.85
C GLN A 50 21.31 -3.59 12.90
N SER A 51 21.80 -3.77 11.67
CA SER A 51 21.65 -2.81 10.58
C SER A 51 20.82 -3.45 9.49
N PHE A 52 19.69 -2.84 9.12
CA PHE A 52 18.73 -3.44 8.19
C PHE A 52 18.00 -2.39 7.34
N ILE A 53 17.35 -2.86 6.29
CA ILE A 53 16.45 -2.07 5.44
C ILE A 53 15.07 -2.08 6.08
N SER A 54 14.58 -0.92 6.51
CA SER A 54 13.27 -0.77 7.15
C SER A 54 12.14 -0.44 6.16
N GLY A 55 12.49 -0.05 4.93
CA GLY A 55 11.50 0.20 3.88
C GLY A 55 12.14 0.27 2.49
N LEU A 56 11.40 -0.22 1.50
CA LEU A 56 11.76 -0.13 0.08
C LEU A 56 10.49 0.22 -0.70
N TYR A 57 10.52 1.35 -1.40
CA TYR A 57 9.38 1.87 -2.12
C TYR A 57 9.77 2.24 -3.54
N VAL A 58 8.96 1.82 -4.51
CA VAL A 58 9.16 2.10 -5.93
C VAL A 58 8.00 2.95 -6.44
N TYR A 59 8.30 4.14 -6.93
CA TYR A 59 7.32 5.08 -7.46
C TYR A 59 7.56 5.30 -8.96
N PRO A 60 6.80 4.62 -9.83
CA PRO A 60 6.79 4.95 -11.25
C PRO A 60 6.23 6.36 -11.47
N ARG A 61 6.95 7.20 -12.18
CA ARG A 61 6.57 8.58 -12.51
C ARG A 61 6.57 8.77 -14.01
N VAL A 62 5.51 9.38 -14.53
CA VAL A 62 5.44 9.73 -15.97
C VAL A 62 6.37 10.90 -16.27
N LYS A 63 7.16 10.80 -17.33
CA LYS A 63 8.07 11.88 -17.79
C LYS A 63 7.32 13.14 -18.22
N PHE A 64 6.05 13.04 -18.58
CA PHE A 64 5.23 14.12 -19.16
C PHE A 64 3.95 14.35 -18.35
N GLU A 65 4.06 14.93 -17.16
CA GLU A 65 2.91 15.15 -16.26
C GLU A 65 1.74 15.89 -16.91
N ASN A 66 2.00 16.81 -17.84
CA ASN A 66 0.98 17.61 -18.51
C ASN A 66 0.41 16.96 -19.77
N ASN A 67 0.78 15.73 -20.12
CA ASN A 67 0.36 15.10 -21.37
C ASN A 67 0.26 13.58 -21.27
N ARG A 68 -0.48 13.11 -20.27
CA ARG A 68 -0.66 11.67 -19.96
C ARG A 68 -1.21 10.86 -21.13
N ASN A 69 -1.94 11.52 -22.07
CA ASN A 69 -2.45 10.88 -23.29
C ASN A 69 -1.35 10.37 -24.25
N LYS A 70 -0.08 10.66 -23.95
CA LYS A 70 1.08 10.21 -24.74
C LYS A 70 1.79 8.98 -24.16
N ILE A 71 1.26 8.40 -23.08
CA ILE A 71 1.84 7.17 -22.51
C ILE A 71 1.61 6.02 -23.49
N ASN A 72 2.68 5.41 -23.98
CA ASN A 72 2.64 4.28 -24.91
C ASN A 72 3.41 3.06 -24.39
N SER A 73 4.42 3.28 -23.56
CA SER A 73 5.30 2.23 -23.06
C SER A 73 5.92 2.59 -21.71
N ALA A 74 6.65 1.66 -21.10
CA ALA A 74 7.41 1.92 -19.90
C ALA A 74 8.56 2.93 -20.11
N GLU A 75 9.00 3.17 -21.34
CA GLU A 75 10.00 4.20 -21.66
C GLU A 75 9.50 5.62 -21.36
N ASP A 76 8.20 5.82 -21.26
CA ASP A 76 7.60 7.10 -20.88
C ASP A 76 7.64 7.36 -19.36
N PHE A 77 8.18 6.42 -18.59
CA PHE A 77 8.31 6.50 -17.15
C PHE A 77 9.77 6.66 -16.70
N VAL A 78 9.93 7.16 -15.50
CA VAL A 78 11.11 7.01 -14.65
C VAL A 78 10.69 6.31 -13.36
N LEU A 79 11.59 5.57 -12.76
CA LEU A 79 11.39 5.00 -11.44
C LEU A 79 12.10 5.85 -10.39
N GLU A 80 11.38 6.28 -9.38
CA GLU A 80 11.93 6.84 -8.16
C GLU A 80 11.92 5.71 -7.12
N VAL A 81 13.09 5.34 -6.60
CA VAL A 81 13.21 4.31 -5.58
C VAL A 81 13.66 4.93 -4.27
N CYS A 82 12.96 4.63 -3.21
CA CYS A 82 13.29 5.08 -1.87
C CYS A 82 13.62 3.89 -0.98
N VAL A 83 14.84 3.90 -0.40
CA VAL A 83 15.30 2.92 0.56
C VAL A 83 15.42 3.58 1.93
N GLU A 84 14.75 3.02 2.92
CA GLU A 84 14.87 3.44 4.33
C GLU A 84 15.74 2.42 5.07
N THR A 85 16.68 2.90 5.88
CA THR A 85 17.63 2.06 6.62
C THR A 85 17.67 2.41 8.08
N GLU A 86 17.83 1.39 8.93
CA GLU A 86 18.18 1.53 10.34
C GLU A 86 19.57 0.93 10.55
N LEU A 87 20.48 1.71 11.10
CA LEU A 87 21.90 1.34 11.22
C LEU A 87 22.31 1.25 12.70
N ALA A 88 23.06 0.20 13.06
CA ALA A 88 23.60 0.03 14.39
C ALA A 88 24.64 1.10 14.78
N ASP A 89 25.32 1.63 13.80
CA ASP A 89 26.30 2.71 13.95
C ASP A 89 26.18 3.72 12.82
N LYS A 90 26.92 4.81 12.91
CA LYS A 90 26.94 5.89 11.91
C LYS A 90 28.03 5.74 10.86
N SER A 91 28.56 4.55 10.66
CA SER A 91 29.55 4.28 9.62
C SER A 91 28.92 4.40 8.22
N GLY A 92 29.79 4.58 7.21
CA GLY A 92 29.34 4.55 5.83
C GLY A 92 28.87 3.15 5.44
N TYR A 93 28.00 3.08 4.43
CA TYR A 93 27.46 1.83 3.91
C TYR A 93 27.24 1.93 2.39
N ARG A 94 27.07 0.78 1.77
CA ARG A 94 26.76 0.68 0.37
C ARG A 94 25.37 0.06 0.19
N LEU A 95 24.57 0.67 -0.70
CA LEU A 95 23.31 0.11 -1.17
C LEU A 95 23.46 -0.32 -2.62
N VAL A 96 22.89 -1.48 -2.93
CA VAL A 96 22.78 -1.98 -4.31
C VAL A 96 21.31 -2.26 -4.59
N LEU A 97 20.81 -1.67 -5.67
CA LEU A 97 19.47 -1.96 -6.21
C LEU A 97 19.63 -2.87 -7.42
N SER A 98 18.81 -3.92 -7.48
CA SER A 98 18.69 -4.80 -8.64
C SER A 98 17.22 -5.07 -8.97
N SER A 99 16.89 -5.16 -10.25
CA SER A 99 15.54 -5.44 -10.74
C SER A 99 15.60 -5.90 -12.19
N ASP A 100 14.71 -6.81 -12.58
CA ASP A 100 14.48 -7.17 -13.98
C ASP A 100 13.80 -6.03 -14.78
N ALA A 101 13.29 -5.01 -14.09
CA ALA A 101 12.81 -3.76 -14.69
C ALA A 101 13.93 -2.74 -14.98
N LEU A 102 15.17 -3.00 -14.60
CA LEU A 102 16.34 -2.14 -14.85
C LEU A 102 17.33 -2.81 -15.82
N ASN A 103 18.12 -2.00 -16.56
CA ASN A 103 19.14 -2.55 -17.46
C ASN A 103 20.38 -3.07 -16.72
N GLU A 104 20.67 -2.52 -15.53
CA GLU A 104 21.83 -2.87 -14.72
C GLU A 104 21.58 -2.59 -13.24
N ASP A 105 22.37 -3.23 -12.39
CA ASP A 105 22.37 -2.97 -10.95
C ASP A 105 22.91 -1.58 -10.66
N ILE A 106 22.31 -0.90 -9.69
CA ILE A 106 22.69 0.45 -9.28
C ILE A 106 23.31 0.39 -7.91
N SER A 107 24.55 0.85 -7.79
CA SER A 107 25.29 0.88 -6.52
C SER A 107 25.57 2.31 -6.08
N VAL A 108 25.34 2.61 -4.80
CA VAL A 108 25.66 3.89 -4.20
C VAL A 108 26.38 3.70 -2.86
N GLU A 109 27.48 4.43 -2.70
CA GLU A 109 28.16 4.57 -1.41
C GLU A 109 27.53 5.71 -0.62
N VAL A 110 27.05 5.41 0.58
CA VAL A 110 26.46 6.39 1.48
C VAL A 110 27.47 6.73 2.57
N PRO A 111 27.92 7.98 2.65
CA PRO A 111 28.95 8.37 3.60
C PRO A 111 28.44 8.30 5.05
N ALA A 112 29.40 8.16 5.96
CA ALA A 112 29.14 8.16 7.40
C ALA A 112 28.30 9.37 7.85
N GLY A 113 27.36 9.14 8.76
CA GLY A 113 26.46 10.16 9.31
C GLY A 113 25.24 10.49 8.43
N LYS A 114 25.12 9.85 7.25
CA LYS A 114 23.90 9.88 6.43
C LYS A 114 23.17 8.56 6.57
N GLU A 115 22.28 8.50 7.51
CA GLU A 115 21.37 7.38 7.75
C GLU A 115 19.93 7.75 7.40
N GLY A 116 19.06 6.76 7.32
CA GLY A 116 17.62 6.94 7.15
C GLY A 116 17.16 6.73 5.72
N LYS A 117 16.87 7.79 5.00
CA LYS A 117 16.17 7.72 3.72
C LYS A 117 17.06 8.09 2.54
N ILE A 118 17.34 7.13 1.66
CA ILE A 118 18.09 7.31 0.40
C ILE A 118 17.12 7.24 -0.77
N ARG A 119 17.19 8.23 -1.66
CA ARG A 119 16.40 8.29 -2.88
C ARG A 119 17.27 8.12 -4.10
N PHE A 120 16.83 7.26 -5.00
CA PHE A 120 17.32 7.10 -6.35
C PHE A 120 16.27 7.68 -7.28
N SER A 121 16.61 8.72 -8.01
CA SER A 121 15.70 9.40 -8.93
C SER A 121 16.07 9.11 -10.37
N ASP A 122 15.10 9.25 -11.27
CA ASP A 122 15.29 9.20 -12.71
C ASP A 122 15.86 7.87 -13.27
N LEU A 123 15.60 6.75 -12.56
CA LEU A 123 16.00 5.44 -13.05
C LEU A 123 15.16 5.07 -14.28
N GLN A 124 15.84 4.68 -15.36
CA GLN A 124 15.16 4.34 -16.62
C GLN A 124 14.76 2.86 -16.62
N PRO A 125 13.48 2.54 -16.87
CA PRO A 125 13.06 1.16 -17.10
C PRO A 125 13.80 0.54 -18.29
N ALA A 126 14.05 -0.77 -18.23
CA ALA A 126 14.63 -1.51 -19.36
C ALA A 126 13.66 -1.52 -20.56
N GLY A 127 14.18 -1.57 -21.77
CA GLY A 127 13.38 -1.42 -23.00
C GLY A 127 12.38 -2.54 -23.28
N ASN A 128 12.47 -3.68 -22.58
CA ASN A 128 11.54 -4.79 -22.68
C ASN A 128 10.42 -4.77 -21.61
N VAL A 129 10.45 -3.79 -20.72
CA VAL A 129 9.48 -3.64 -19.62
C VAL A 129 8.11 -3.24 -20.17
N LYS A 130 7.07 -3.84 -19.62
CA LYS A 130 5.67 -3.59 -19.97
C LYS A 130 4.93 -2.92 -18.84
N LEU A 131 3.88 -2.18 -19.16
CA LEU A 131 3.02 -1.54 -18.18
C LEU A 131 2.08 -2.56 -17.53
N TRP A 132 1.79 -2.33 -16.26
CA TRP A 132 0.69 -2.98 -15.55
C TRP A 132 -0.63 -2.30 -15.94
N ASP A 133 -1.67 -3.08 -16.21
CA ASP A 133 -3.02 -2.58 -16.46
C ASP A 133 -4.10 -3.59 -16.03
N GLU A 134 -5.37 -3.25 -16.25
CA GLU A 134 -6.49 -4.10 -15.87
C GLU A 134 -6.67 -5.35 -16.76
N ALA A 135 -5.94 -5.47 -17.83
CA ALA A 135 -5.93 -6.65 -18.69
C ALA A 135 -4.82 -7.63 -18.33
N CYS A 136 -3.68 -7.10 -17.85
CA CYS A 136 -2.55 -7.92 -17.46
C CYS A 136 -1.83 -7.39 -16.24
N GLY A 137 -1.73 -8.23 -15.21
CA GLY A 137 -1.01 -7.95 -13.96
C GLY A 137 0.50 -8.17 -14.10
N ILE A 138 1.17 -7.36 -14.93
CA ILE A 138 2.63 -7.48 -15.11
C ILE A 138 3.33 -6.80 -13.95
N LEU A 139 4.16 -7.59 -13.26
CA LEU A 139 4.86 -7.19 -12.05
C LEU A 139 6.36 -7.43 -12.18
N TYR A 140 7.13 -6.67 -11.45
CA TYR A 140 8.58 -6.72 -11.36
C TYR A 140 9.01 -6.75 -9.91
N ASP A 141 10.14 -7.36 -9.62
CA ASP A 141 10.74 -7.33 -8.29
C ASP A 141 11.85 -6.26 -8.25
N MET A 142 11.89 -5.49 -7.17
CA MET A 142 12.98 -4.59 -6.82
C MET A 142 13.64 -5.12 -5.55
N THR A 143 14.92 -5.38 -5.61
CA THR A 143 15.71 -5.84 -4.47
C THR A 143 16.72 -4.77 -4.07
N ALA A 144 16.74 -4.42 -2.79
CA ALA A 144 17.77 -3.59 -2.19
C ALA A 144 18.66 -4.46 -1.29
N LYS A 145 20.00 -4.34 -1.45
CA LYS A 145 21.01 -5.00 -0.62
C LYS A 145 21.83 -3.98 0.14
N LEU A 146 21.97 -4.20 1.43
CA LEU A 146 22.74 -3.37 2.34
C LEU A 146 24.08 -4.03 2.67
N TYR A 147 25.17 -3.27 2.55
CA TYR A 147 26.52 -3.68 2.93
C TYR A 147 27.11 -2.65 3.89
N THR A 148 27.41 -3.04 5.12
CA THR A 148 27.93 -2.14 6.15
C THR A 148 29.44 -2.31 6.32
N ASN A 149 30.13 -1.27 6.80
CA ASN A 149 31.54 -1.29 7.20
C ASN A 149 32.53 -1.76 6.12
N GLY A 150 32.26 -1.49 4.84
CA GLY A 150 33.12 -1.95 3.74
C GLY A 150 33.10 -3.46 3.52
N SER A 151 32.15 -4.17 4.13
CA SER A 151 32.00 -5.62 3.99
C SER A 151 31.66 -6.01 2.56
N MET A 152 32.22 -7.13 2.11
CA MET A 152 31.80 -7.81 0.88
C MET A 152 30.57 -8.70 1.11
N GLN A 153 30.25 -9.01 2.36
CA GLN A 153 29.07 -9.79 2.72
C GLN A 153 27.84 -8.88 2.87
N CYS A 154 26.74 -9.28 2.25
CA CYS A 154 25.44 -8.60 2.39
C CYS A 154 24.99 -8.67 3.85
N THR A 155 24.68 -7.51 4.43
CA THR A 155 24.22 -7.38 5.81
C THR A 155 22.73 -7.64 5.91
N ASP A 156 21.96 -7.09 4.95
CA ASP A 156 20.51 -7.27 4.86
C ASP A 156 20.04 -7.15 3.41
N GLU A 157 18.94 -7.81 3.09
CA GLU A 157 18.32 -7.79 1.77
C GLU A 157 16.80 -7.65 1.91
N HIS A 158 16.21 -6.76 1.13
CA HIS A 158 14.77 -6.57 1.09
C HIS A 158 14.28 -6.51 -0.36
N THR A 159 13.24 -7.28 -0.67
CA THR A 159 12.63 -7.33 -2.00
C THR A 159 11.17 -6.92 -1.92
N VAL A 160 10.75 -6.08 -2.85
CA VAL A 160 9.35 -5.69 -3.01
C VAL A 160 8.91 -5.92 -4.46
N ARG A 161 7.65 -6.25 -4.63
CA ARG A 161 7.03 -6.39 -5.95
C ARG A 161 6.30 -5.10 -6.32
N PHE A 162 6.39 -4.68 -7.59
CA PHE A 162 5.73 -3.46 -8.08
C PHE A 162 5.29 -3.61 -9.53
N GLY A 163 4.38 -2.74 -9.97
CA GLY A 163 4.00 -2.60 -11.38
C GLY A 163 4.19 -1.17 -11.86
N ILE A 164 4.49 -1.00 -13.15
CA ILE A 164 4.65 0.34 -13.74
C ILE A 164 3.32 0.75 -14.34
N ARG A 165 2.70 1.78 -13.76
CA ARG A 165 1.43 2.34 -14.23
C ARG A 165 1.31 3.82 -13.88
N ASP A 166 0.45 4.54 -14.60
CA ASP A 166 -0.08 5.84 -14.24
C ASP A 166 -1.61 5.74 -14.12
N PHE A 167 -2.16 6.24 -13.01
CA PHE A 167 -3.60 6.35 -12.79
C PHE A 167 -3.94 7.79 -12.40
N GLY A 168 -4.88 8.40 -13.09
CA GLY A 168 -5.24 9.79 -12.81
C GLY A 168 -6.30 10.34 -13.75
N ASP A 169 -6.28 11.65 -13.98
CA ASP A 169 -7.18 12.35 -14.87
C ASP A 169 -6.64 12.37 -16.32
N ASP A 170 -7.51 12.22 -17.32
CA ASP A 170 -7.16 12.26 -18.74
C ASP A 170 -7.03 13.70 -19.31
N GLY A 171 -7.10 14.71 -18.47
CA GLY A 171 -7.10 16.12 -18.85
C GLY A 171 -8.48 16.65 -19.27
N ASN A 172 -9.52 15.81 -19.27
CA ASN A 172 -10.91 16.16 -19.59
C ASN A 172 -11.89 15.83 -18.45
N GLY A 173 -11.39 15.61 -17.25
CA GLY A 173 -12.19 15.27 -16.07
C GLY A 173 -12.68 13.82 -16.04
N ARG A 174 -12.00 12.90 -16.75
CA ARG A 174 -12.31 11.48 -16.73
C ARG A 174 -11.09 10.70 -16.22
N LEU A 175 -11.34 9.58 -15.56
CA LEU A 175 -10.27 8.71 -15.09
C LEU A 175 -9.55 8.03 -16.26
N ALA A 176 -8.24 7.90 -16.13
CA ALA A 176 -7.38 7.22 -17.09
C ALA A 176 -6.38 6.30 -16.40
N LEU A 177 -6.09 5.18 -17.06
CA LEU A 177 -5.02 4.27 -16.71
C LEU A 177 -4.04 4.22 -17.91
N ASN A 178 -2.77 4.53 -17.65
CA ASN A 178 -1.73 4.61 -18.69
C ASN A 178 -2.13 5.49 -19.89
N GLY A 179 -2.71 6.66 -19.58
CA GLY A 179 -3.18 7.61 -20.60
C GLY A 179 -4.47 7.24 -21.33
N ARG A 180 -4.98 6.02 -21.17
CA ARG A 180 -6.24 5.55 -21.74
C ARG A 180 -7.39 5.79 -20.78
N THR A 181 -8.43 6.50 -21.24
CA THR A 181 -9.67 6.69 -20.45
C THR A 181 -10.22 5.34 -20.00
N ILE A 182 -10.53 5.21 -18.72
CA ILE A 182 -11.09 4.01 -18.11
C ILE A 182 -12.46 4.28 -17.51
N PHE A 183 -13.35 3.32 -17.58
CA PHE A 183 -14.63 3.33 -16.89
C PHE A 183 -14.60 2.31 -15.75
N LEU A 184 -14.78 2.78 -14.52
CA LEU A 184 -14.81 1.91 -13.35
C LEU A 184 -16.18 1.25 -13.21
N ARG A 185 -16.19 -0.06 -13.31
CA ARG A 185 -17.32 -0.93 -12.94
C ARG A 185 -16.95 -1.51 -11.58
N SER A 186 -17.38 -0.83 -10.52
CA SER A 186 -16.91 -1.10 -9.18
C SER A 186 -17.94 -1.86 -8.35
N GLU A 187 -17.47 -2.82 -7.58
CA GLU A 187 -18.18 -3.45 -6.48
C GLU A 187 -17.85 -2.74 -5.16
N ALA A 188 -18.84 -2.62 -4.27
CA ALA A 188 -18.65 -2.13 -2.91
C ALA A 188 -18.60 -3.32 -1.94
N ASN A 189 -17.39 -3.70 -1.51
CA ASN A 189 -17.19 -4.74 -0.53
C ASN A 189 -17.35 -4.17 0.88
N CYS A 190 -18.37 -4.64 1.60
CA CYS A 190 -18.70 -4.22 2.97
C CYS A 190 -18.17 -5.19 4.04
N ALA A 191 -17.12 -5.94 3.75
CA ALA A 191 -16.54 -6.95 4.64
C ALA A 191 -17.53 -8.04 5.09
N GLU A 192 -18.47 -8.41 4.23
CA GLU A 192 -19.47 -9.43 4.48
C GLU A 192 -18.98 -10.80 4.02
N PHE A 193 -18.66 -11.67 4.95
CA PHE A 193 -18.16 -13.03 4.69
C PHE A 193 -18.95 -14.05 5.52
N PRO A 194 -20.23 -14.29 5.19
CA PRO A 194 -21.14 -15.09 6.03
C PRO A 194 -20.78 -16.57 6.11
N GLU A 195 -20.05 -17.10 5.10
CA GLU A 195 -19.66 -18.51 5.07
C GLU A 195 -18.52 -18.81 6.03
N THR A 196 -17.57 -17.87 6.17
CA THR A 196 -16.36 -18.06 6.99
C THR A 196 -16.44 -17.35 8.33
N GLY A 197 -17.25 -16.30 8.44
CA GLY A 197 -17.35 -15.44 9.61
C GLY A 197 -16.17 -14.47 9.79
N HIS A 198 -15.24 -14.41 8.84
CA HIS A 198 -14.09 -13.48 8.83
C HIS A 198 -13.64 -13.18 7.40
N ALA A 199 -12.89 -12.10 7.21
CA ALA A 199 -12.26 -11.79 5.94
C ALA A 199 -11.31 -12.92 5.49
N PRO A 200 -11.18 -13.16 4.18
CA PRO A 200 -10.10 -13.98 3.66
C PRO A 200 -8.74 -13.39 4.04
N MET A 201 -7.80 -14.26 4.40
CA MET A 201 -6.47 -13.87 4.88
C MET A 201 -5.34 -14.46 4.03
N THR A 202 -5.69 -15.05 2.88
CA THR A 202 -4.72 -15.60 1.94
C THR A 202 -4.90 -15.03 0.55
N VAL A 203 -3.81 -14.93 -0.20
CA VAL A 203 -3.82 -14.51 -1.61
C VAL A 203 -4.73 -15.41 -2.46
N ALA A 204 -4.76 -16.71 -2.17
CA ALA A 204 -5.56 -17.66 -2.93
C ALA A 204 -7.07 -17.40 -2.76
N GLU A 205 -7.53 -17.17 -1.53
CA GLU A 205 -8.95 -16.86 -1.25
C GLU A 205 -9.37 -15.54 -1.90
N TRP A 206 -8.54 -14.50 -1.79
CA TRP A 206 -8.81 -13.22 -2.45
C TRP A 206 -8.81 -13.34 -3.96
N ARG A 207 -7.92 -14.14 -4.53
CA ARG A 207 -7.91 -14.43 -5.98
C ARG A 207 -9.24 -15.02 -6.44
N GLU A 208 -9.83 -15.96 -5.72
CA GLU A 208 -11.14 -16.53 -6.05
C GLU A 208 -12.25 -15.48 -6.04
N ILE A 209 -12.29 -14.61 -5.02
CA ILE A 209 -13.27 -13.52 -4.92
C ILE A 209 -13.12 -12.55 -6.09
N LEU A 210 -11.89 -12.10 -6.35
CA LEU A 210 -11.61 -11.13 -7.41
C LEU A 210 -11.90 -11.70 -8.81
N LEU A 211 -11.60 -12.99 -9.05
CA LEU A 211 -11.97 -13.66 -10.28
C LEU A 211 -13.49 -13.77 -10.45
N ARG A 212 -14.24 -13.99 -9.36
CA ARG A 212 -15.69 -13.97 -9.38
C ARG A 212 -16.22 -12.58 -9.76
N TYR A 213 -15.71 -11.52 -9.15
CA TYR A 213 -16.05 -10.14 -9.55
C TYR A 213 -15.73 -9.88 -11.02
N ARG A 214 -14.55 -10.27 -11.46
CA ARG A 214 -14.13 -10.13 -12.86
C ARG A 214 -15.06 -10.86 -13.84
N SER A 215 -15.61 -12.02 -13.46
CA SER A 215 -16.56 -12.78 -14.29
C SER A 215 -17.86 -12.02 -14.56
N TYR A 216 -18.22 -11.06 -13.70
CA TYR A 216 -19.33 -10.12 -13.87
C TYR A 216 -18.92 -8.82 -14.59
N GLY A 217 -17.67 -8.72 -15.04
CA GLY A 217 -17.15 -7.52 -15.73
C GLY A 217 -16.73 -6.40 -14.79
N ILE A 218 -16.61 -6.66 -13.48
CA ILE A 218 -16.11 -5.71 -12.48
C ILE A 218 -14.59 -5.58 -12.65
N ASN A 219 -14.08 -4.36 -12.67
CA ASN A 219 -12.65 -4.05 -12.78
C ASN A 219 -12.11 -3.24 -11.60
N CYS A 220 -12.97 -2.88 -10.65
CA CYS A 220 -12.59 -2.12 -9.46
C CYS A 220 -13.34 -2.64 -8.24
N VAL A 221 -12.69 -2.67 -7.08
CA VAL A 221 -13.34 -2.96 -5.79
C VAL A 221 -13.09 -1.80 -4.85
N ARG A 222 -14.17 -1.25 -4.32
CA ARG A 222 -14.15 -0.29 -3.22
C ARG A 222 -14.38 -1.04 -1.91
N PHE A 223 -13.46 -0.94 -0.99
CA PHE A 223 -13.62 -1.45 0.37
C PHE A 223 -14.32 -0.41 1.23
N HIS A 224 -15.63 -0.57 1.35
CA HIS A 224 -16.50 0.37 2.05
C HIS A 224 -16.13 0.49 3.52
N SER A 225 -15.66 1.66 3.94
CA SER A 225 -15.24 1.98 5.32
C SER A 225 -14.28 0.97 5.97
N HIS A 226 -13.40 0.33 5.18
CA HIS A 226 -12.30 -0.50 5.69
C HIS A 226 -11.16 -0.60 4.68
N CYS A 227 -10.02 -1.09 5.14
CA CYS A 227 -8.93 -1.54 4.30
C CYS A 227 -8.85 -3.07 4.35
N ALA A 228 -8.86 -3.72 3.20
CA ALA A 228 -8.62 -5.14 3.12
C ALA A 228 -7.16 -5.48 3.49
N PRO A 229 -6.86 -6.74 3.88
CA PRO A 229 -5.49 -7.17 4.12
C PRO A 229 -4.64 -7.13 2.84
N GLU A 230 -3.30 -7.08 3.01
CA GLU A 230 -2.32 -6.95 1.91
C GLU A 230 -2.45 -8.06 0.86
N GLU A 231 -2.90 -9.25 1.26
CA GLU A 231 -3.16 -10.39 0.40
C GLU A 231 -4.20 -10.10 -0.68
N ALA A 232 -5.18 -9.23 -0.38
CA ALA A 232 -6.15 -8.75 -1.37
C ALA A 232 -5.47 -7.93 -2.48
N PHE A 233 -4.53 -7.07 -2.10
CA PHE A 233 -3.77 -6.23 -3.03
C PHE A 233 -2.80 -7.08 -3.85
N THR A 234 -2.12 -8.04 -3.23
CA THR A 234 -1.27 -9.01 -3.94
C THR A 234 -2.06 -9.79 -4.99
N ALA A 235 -3.23 -10.30 -4.65
CA ALA A 235 -4.10 -10.98 -5.61
C ALA A 235 -4.59 -10.04 -6.73
N ALA A 236 -4.91 -8.81 -6.39
CA ALA A 236 -5.38 -7.80 -7.34
C ALA A 236 -4.27 -7.35 -8.30
N ASP A 237 -3.05 -7.20 -7.82
CA ASP A 237 -1.87 -6.89 -8.63
C ASP A 237 -1.65 -7.93 -9.74
N GLU A 238 -1.74 -9.20 -9.38
CA GLU A 238 -1.57 -10.31 -10.31
C GLU A 238 -2.72 -10.43 -11.32
N LEU A 239 -3.90 -9.98 -10.95
CA LEU A 239 -5.09 -10.03 -11.80
C LEU A 239 -5.34 -8.75 -12.61
N GLY A 240 -4.70 -7.64 -12.29
CA GLY A 240 -5.03 -6.35 -12.90
C GLY A 240 -6.31 -5.73 -12.35
N MET A 241 -6.74 -6.07 -11.14
CA MET A 241 -7.93 -5.48 -10.50
C MET A 241 -7.56 -4.18 -9.80
N LEU A 242 -8.37 -3.12 -9.98
CA LEU A 242 -8.19 -1.85 -9.31
C LEU A 242 -8.82 -1.88 -7.92
N LEU A 243 -8.12 -1.35 -6.91
CA LEU A 243 -8.60 -1.34 -5.54
C LEU A 243 -8.62 0.07 -4.94
N GLN A 244 -9.67 0.32 -4.17
CA GLN A 244 -9.89 1.56 -3.42
C GLN A 244 -10.20 1.21 -1.96
N PRO A 245 -9.22 1.19 -1.06
CA PRO A 245 -9.48 1.10 0.38
C PRO A 245 -10.00 2.42 0.94
N GLU A 246 -10.65 2.31 2.09
CA GLU A 246 -11.08 3.44 2.90
C GLU A 246 -10.53 3.32 4.32
N LEU A 247 -10.38 4.44 5.02
CA LEU A 247 -10.19 4.39 6.46
C LEU A 247 -11.42 3.74 7.11
N SER A 248 -11.22 3.03 8.21
CA SER A 248 -12.30 2.40 9.00
C SER A 248 -13.14 3.46 9.70
N ASN A 249 -13.95 4.18 8.92
CA ASN A 249 -14.62 5.39 9.29
C ASN A 249 -15.93 5.55 8.50
N TRP A 250 -17.08 5.36 9.14
CA TRP A 250 -18.38 5.52 8.50
C TRP A 250 -19.28 6.46 9.30
N ASN A 251 -19.78 7.51 8.62
CA ASN A 251 -20.69 8.52 9.16
C ASN A 251 -20.40 8.95 10.62
N PRO A 252 -19.16 9.08 11.05
CA PRO A 252 -18.89 9.49 12.41
C PRO A 252 -18.95 11.01 12.48
N LYS A 253 -19.81 11.49 13.30
CA LYS A 253 -20.02 12.92 13.51
C LYS A 253 -18.76 13.64 14.02
N ASP A 254 -17.81 12.90 14.59
CA ASP A 254 -16.71 13.49 15.37
C ASP A 254 -15.30 12.93 15.06
N ALA A 255 -15.16 11.99 14.11
CA ALA A 255 -13.87 11.31 13.87
C ALA A 255 -12.69 12.26 13.64
N PHE A 256 -12.88 13.31 12.84
CA PHE A 256 -11.86 14.31 12.57
C PHE A 256 -12.02 15.58 13.40
N GLU A 257 -13.07 15.68 14.23
CA GLU A 257 -13.31 16.84 15.10
C GLU A 257 -12.55 16.77 16.42
N THR A 258 -12.19 15.59 16.89
CA THR A 258 -11.38 15.38 18.09
C THR A 258 -9.91 15.19 17.74
N ASP A 259 -9.00 15.58 18.66
CA ASP A 259 -7.56 15.41 18.47
C ASP A 259 -7.18 13.92 18.44
N ALA A 260 -7.77 13.11 19.31
CA ALA A 260 -7.53 11.68 19.38
C ALA A 260 -7.97 10.98 18.07
N GLY A 261 -9.15 11.28 17.54
CA GLY A 261 -9.64 10.75 16.28
C GLY A 261 -8.77 11.15 15.08
N TYR A 262 -8.35 12.42 15.04
CA TYR A 262 -7.47 12.90 13.98
C TYR A 262 -6.10 12.19 13.97
N GLU A 263 -5.44 12.08 15.13
CA GLU A 263 -4.14 11.42 15.23
C GLU A 263 -4.24 9.91 14.97
N TYR A 264 -5.33 9.26 15.39
CA TYR A 264 -5.61 7.87 15.05
C TYR A 264 -5.69 7.67 13.53
N TYR A 265 -6.56 8.43 12.84
CA TYR A 265 -6.74 8.27 11.39
C TYR A 265 -5.54 8.72 10.58
N LYS A 266 -4.78 9.69 11.06
CA LYS A 266 -3.50 10.07 10.45
C LYS A 266 -2.49 8.92 10.53
N THR A 267 -2.40 8.23 11.67
CA THR A 267 -1.53 7.07 11.85
C THR A 267 -1.97 5.90 10.97
N GLU A 268 -3.27 5.62 10.94
CA GLU A 268 -3.88 4.59 10.09
C GLU A 268 -3.61 4.86 8.60
N LEU A 269 -3.83 6.11 8.15
CA LEU A 269 -3.57 6.53 6.78
C LEU A 269 -2.10 6.32 6.37
N VAL A 270 -1.17 6.72 7.24
CA VAL A 270 0.27 6.51 7.00
C VAL A 270 0.58 5.01 6.93
N GLY A 271 0.00 4.20 7.82
CA GLY A 271 0.14 2.75 7.82
C GLY A 271 -0.32 2.14 6.49
N ILE A 272 -1.53 2.46 6.05
CA ILE A 272 -2.10 1.99 4.76
C ILE A 272 -1.20 2.39 3.59
N ILE A 273 -0.80 3.66 3.51
CA ILE A 273 0.03 4.15 2.40
C ILE A 273 1.39 3.44 2.39
N ARG A 274 2.03 3.24 3.54
CA ARG A 274 3.35 2.58 3.61
C ARG A 274 3.25 1.11 3.23
N THR A 275 2.23 0.41 3.71
CA THR A 275 2.02 -1.01 3.40
C THR A 275 1.71 -1.21 1.92
N LEU A 276 0.86 -0.36 1.34
CA LEU A 276 0.32 -0.54 0.00
C LEU A 276 1.08 0.25 -1.09
N ALA A 277 2.12 0.99 -0.75
CA ALA A 277 2.82 1.90 -1.68
C ALA A 277 3.31 1.22 -2.97
N ASN A 278 3.71 -0.04 -2.90
CA ASN A 278 4.26 -0.78 -4.03
C ASN A 278 3.20 -1.53 -4.86
N HIS A 279 1.95 -1.60 -4.38
CA HIS A 279 0.86 -2.29 -5.07
C HIS A 279 0.29 -1.46 -6.23
N PRO A 280 0.45 -1.85 -7.49
CA PRO A 280 -0.12 -1.11 -8.62
C PRO A 280 -1.65 -1.14 -8.63
N SER A 281 -2.29 -2.12 -7.99
CA SER A 281 -3.74 -2.20 -7.81
C SER A 281 -4.29 -1.13 -6.87
N PHE A 282 -3.49 -0.60 -5.95
CA PHE A 282 -3.87 0.51 -5.06
C PHE A 282 -3.91 1.82 -5.86
N VAL A 283 -5.09 2.22 -6.34
CA VAL A 283 -5.24 3.38 -7.25
C VAL A 283 -5.94 4.57 -6.62
N MET A 284 -6.77 4.37 -5.62
CA MET A 284 -7.53 5.40 -4.91
C MET A 284 -7.58 5.09 -3.42
N LEU A 285 -7.79 6.12 -2.61
CA LEU A 285 -8.05 6.00 -1.19
C LEU A 285 -9.05 7.07 -0.77
N THR A 286 -9.97 6.73 0.13
CA THR A 286 -10.87 7.70 0.74
C THR A 286 -10.76 7.67 2.26
N LEU A 287 -11.10 8.80 2.88
CA LEU A 287 -11.00 8.97 4.33
C LEU A 287 -12.19 8.36 5.09
N GLY A 288 -13.00 7.56 4.40
CA GLY A 288 -14.17 6.86 4.93
C GLY A 288 -15.45 7.14 4.14
N ASN A 289 -16.57 6.61 4.62
CA ASN A 289 -17.87 6.69 3.99
C ASN A 289 -18.80 7.67 4.69
N GLU A 290 -19.60 8.43 3.92
CA GLU A 290 -20.67 9.33 4.41
C GLU A 290 -20.20 10.28 5.53
N LEU A 291 -19.04 10.85 5.41
CA LEU A 291 -18.39 11.66 6.43
C LEU A 291 -19.16 12.98 6.66
N GLN A 292 -19.68 13.16 7.86
CA GLN A 292 -20.34 14.38 8.29
C GLN A 292 -19.38 15.18 9.16
N THR A 293 -18.60 16.10 8.54
CA THR A 293 -17.62 16.90 9.24
C THR A 293 -18.03 18.36 9.30
N LYS A 294 -17.64 19.03 10.40
CA LYS A 294 -17.69 20.48 10.57
C LYS A 294 -16.45 21.14 9.92
N GLU A 295 -16.26 22.41 10.17
CA GLU A 295 -15.16 23.18 9.60
C GLU A 295 -13.78 22.64 10.00
N LEU A 296 -13.58 22.33 11.30
CA LEU A 296 -12.33 21.80 11.80
C LEU A 296 -12.00 20.43 11.16
N GLY A 297 -12.96 19.51 11.15
CA GLY A 297 -12.78 18.19 10.53
C GLY A 297 -12.43 18.29 9.05
N ARG A 298 -13.10 19.16 8.29
CA ARG A 298 -12.76 19.41 6.88
C ARG A 298 -11.34 19.96 6.69
N ALA A 299 -10.91 20.90 7.56
CA ALA A 299 -9.55 21.44 7.51
C ALA A 299 -8.50 20.35 7.77
N ARG A 300 -8.75 19.47 8.75
CA ARG A 300 -7.90 18.30 9.06
C ARG A 300 -7.85 17.29 7.93
N MET A 301 -8.99 16.92 7.36
CA MET A 301 -9.04 16.04 6.18
C MET A 301 -8.25 16.61 5.01
N ASN A 302 -8.41 17.92 4.72
CA ASN A 302 -7.63 18.59 3.69
C ASN A 302 -6.11 18.58 3.97
N SER A 303 -5.69 18.54 5.23
CA SER A 303 -4.27 18.45 5.59
C SER A 303 -3.70 17.03 5.39
N LEU A 304 -4.56 16.00 5.41
CA LEU A 304 -4.14 14.61 5.19
C LEU A 304 -3.95 14.26 3.70
N VAL A 305 -4.59 14.99 2.80
CA VAL A 305 -4.52 14.73 1.34
C VAL A 305 -3.54 15.63 0.59
N ARG A 306 -2.74 16.42 1.31
CA ARG A 306 -1.67 17.28 0.79
C ARG A 306 -0.28 16.71 1.06
#